data_97be66b55ddcafc9be21bd8f2aa72f54
#
_entry.id   97be66b55ddcafc9be21bd8f2aa72f54
#
_cell.length_a   1.000
_cell.length_b   1.000
_cell.length_c   1.000
_cell.angle_alpha   90.00
_cell.angle_beta   90.00
_cell.angle_gamma   90.00
#
_symmetry.space_group_name_H-M   'P 1'
#
loop_
_entity.id
_entity.type
_entity.pdbx_description
1 polymer ?
#
loop_
_entity_poly.entity_id
_entity_poly.type
_entity_poly.pdbx_seq_one_letter_code
_entity_poly.pdbx_strand_id
1 'polypeptide(L)'
;MKKVIQMHIKVRWLVCLFCMVLFSILLKEVSEREILKIDEVVYKFISTYFIRDNTIPVAKAVTWFGSFWAVIFVTFLIVIFNKNWKLGIIIITNAVITSILNRILKNIIQRPRPNGFRLIEESGYSFPSAHAMTSFAFYGLLIFIIYKVVKTLWLQRLSTIILSLIIISVGMSRVFLGVHYTSDVLAGYLVSLTHLIIFISLIEKLGDNIPY
;
A
#
# COMPACT_ATOMS: atom_id res chain seq x y z
N MET A 1 -6.05 1.51 -32.56
CA MET A 1 -5.31 0.75 -31.53
C MET A 1 -4.07 1.46 -31.01
N LYS A 2 -3.06 1.81 -31.81
CA LYS A 2 -1.83 2.53 -31.37
C LYS A 2 -2.10 3.83 -30.58
N LYS A 3 -3.06 4.65 -31.00
CA LYS A 3 -3.42 5.93 -30.35
C LYS A 3 -3.99 5.75 -28.93
N VAL A 4 -4.78 4.70 -28.70
CA VAL A 4 -5.37 4.36 -27.39
C VAL A 4 -4.26 3.85 -26.45
N ILE A 5 -3.38 2.99 -26.93
CA ILE A 5 -2.23 2.48 -26.15
C ILE A 5 -1.32 3.62 -25.73
N GLN A 6 -0.98 4.55 -26.64
CA GLN A 6 -0.18 5.72 -26.30
C GLN A 6 -0.86 6.65 -25.28
N MET A 7 -2.18 6.77 -25.34
CA MET A 7 -2.96 7.56 -24.38
C MET A 7 -2.91 6.95 -22.98
N HIS A 8 -3.08 5.62 -22.86
CA HIS A 8 -2.96 4.92 -21.57
C HIS A 8 -1.56 5.04 -20.95
N ILE A 9 -0.51 4.97 -21.76
CA ILE A 9 0.87 5.16 -21.29
C ILE A 9 1.06 6.59 -20.76
N LYS A 10 0.60 7.61 -21.49
CA LYS A 10 0.68 9.01 -21.03
C LYS A 10 -0.03 9.25 -19.71
N VAL A 11 -1.24 8.70 -19.55
CA VAL A 11 -2.03 8.82 -18.31
C VAL A 11 -1.29 8.20 -17.12
N ARG A 12 -0.70 7.01 -17.27
CA ARG A 12 0.07 6.36 -16.20
C ARG A 12 1.21 7.27 -15.70
N TRP A 13 1.98 7.88 -16.61
CA TRP A 13 3.09 8.77 -16.25
C TRP A 13 2.63 10.07 -15.63
N LEU A 14 1.49 10.62 -16.08
CA LEU A 14 0.88 11.79 -15.43
C LEU A 14 0.44 11.47 -13.99
N VAL A 15 -0.13 10.29 -13.75
CA VAL A 15 -0.47 9.84 -12.39
C VAL A 15 0.78 9.69 -11.53
N CYS A 16 1.86 9.09 -12.06
CA CYS A 16 3.13 9.00 -11.35
C CYS A 16 3.66 10.38 -10.97
N LEU A 17 3.69 11.32 -11.92
CA LEU A 17 4.14 12.69 -11.68
C LEU A 17 3.29 13.37 -10.58
N PHE A 18 1.98 13.24 -10.67
CA PHE A 18 1.05 13.79 -9.68
C PHE A 18 1.31 13.20 -8.29
N CYS A 19 1.45 11.88 -8.18
CA CYS A 19 1.78 11.21 -6.91
C CYS A 19 3.12 11.68 -6.34
N MET A 20 4.14 11.85 -7.19
CA MET A 20 5.45 12.33 -6.77
C MET A 20 5.42 13.78 -6.29
N VAL A 21 4.65 14.65 -6.96
CA VAL A 21 4.44 16.04 -6.51
C VAL A 21 3.74 16.06 -5.15
N LEU A 22 2.65 15.31 -4.98
CA LEU A 22 1.96 15.24 -3.69
C LEU A 22 2.85 14.65 -2.58
N PHE A 23 3.62 13.61 -2.90
CA PHE A 23 4.59 13.05 -1.96
C PHE A 23 5.65 14.08 -1.55
N SER A 24 6.17 14.86 -2.50
CA SER A 24 7.17 15.90 -2.22
C SER A 24 6.59 17.03 -1.36
N ILE A 25 5.33 17.40 -1.56
CA ILE A 25 4.62 18.36 -0.70
C ILE A 25 4.49 17.80 0.72
N LEU A 26 4.00 16.56 0.87
CA LEU A 26 3.89 15.92 2.19
C LEU A 26 5.25 15.79 2.87
N LEU A 27 6.30 15.43 2.12
CA LEU A 27 7.65 15.30 2.64
C LEU A 27 8.17 16.65 3.18
N LYS A 28 7.95 17.74 2.45
CA LYS A 28 8.33 19.09 2.88
C LYS A 28 7.60 19.45 4.18
N GLU A 29 6.28 19.32 4.22
CA GLU A 29 5.47 19.63 5.41
C GLU A 29 5.89 18.80 6.63
N VAL A 30 6.15 17.49 6.44
CA VAL A 30 6.61 16.59 7.50
C VAL A 30 8.01 16.96 8.01
N SER A 31 8.88 17.46 7.11
CA SER A 31 10.25 17.91 7.48
C SER A 31 10.25 19.25 8.22
N GLU A 32 9.27 20.12 7.95
CA GLU A 32 9.12 21.41 8.62
C GLU A 32 8.31 21.32 9.92
N ARG A 33 7.36 20.37 9.99
CA ARG A 33 6.45 20.17 11.12
C ARG A 33 6.35 18.69 11.43
N GLU A 34 6.72 18.28 12.62
CA GLU A 34 6.66 16.87 13.01
C GLU A 34 5.22 16.31 12.91
N ILE A 35 4.21 17.12 13.25
CA ILE A 35 2.79 16.73 13.26
C ILE A 35 2.01 17.70 12.38
N LEU A 36 1.29 17.16 11.41
CA LEU A 36 0.42 17.92 10.53
C LEU A 36 -0.99 18.05 11.11
N LYS A 37 -1.69 19.12 10.77
CA LYS A 37 -3.09 19.33 11.21
C LYS A 37 -4.00 18.14 10.83
N ILE A 38 -3.79 17.50 9.69
CA ILE A 38 -4.53 16.29 9.29
C ILE A 38 -4.25 15.12 10.23
N ASP A 39 -3.02 14.99 10.74
CA ASP A 39 -2.66 13.92 11.66
C ASP A 39 -3.43 14.04 12.97
N GLU A 40 -3.51 15.26 13.52
CA GLU A 40 -4.25 15.56 14.75
C GLU A 40 -5.76 15.36 14.58
N VAL A 41 -6.34 15.93 13.53
CA VAL A 41 -7.78 15.87 13.28
C VAL A 41 -8.26 14.44 13.09
N VAL A 42 -7.56 13.65 12.25
CA VAL A 42 -7.95 12.27 11.97
C VAL A 42 -7.73 11.38 13.19
N TYR A 43 -6.61 11.54 13.92
CA TYR A 43 -6.39 10.78 15.13
C TYR A 43 -7.42 11.10 16.23
N LYS A 44 -7.72 12.37 16.44
CA LYS A 44 -8.76 12.81 17.40
C LYS A 44 -10.12 12.21 17.05
N PHE A 45 -10.50 12.22 15.78
CA PHE A 45 -11.74 11.60 15.31
C PHE A 45 -11.76 10.10 15.59
N ILE A 46 -10.69 9.38 15.22
CA ILE A 46 -10.59 7.92 15.45
C ILE A 46 -10.60 7.61 16.94
N SER A 47 -9.81 8.32 17.75
CA SER A 47 -9.71 8.05 19.18
C SER A 47 -11.02 8.32 19.92
N THR A 48 -11.76 9.36 19.53
CA THR A 48 -13.03 9.71 20.15
C THR A 48 -14.15 8.73 19.84
N TYR A 49 -14.25 8.27 18.58
CA TYR A 49 -15.42 7.53 18.13
C TYR A 49 -15.21 6.03 17.97
N PHE A 50 -13.97 5.59 17.71
CA PHE A 50 -13.71 4.21 17.31
C PHE A 50 -12.83 3.41 18.28
N ILE A 51 -11.95 4.04 19.08
CA ILE A 51 -11.11 3.28 20.02
C ILE A 51 -11.95 2.85 21.21
N ARG A 52 -12.15 1.53 21.30
CA ARG A 52 -12.85 0.85 22.40
C ARG A 52 -12.15 -0.50 22.63
N ASP A 53 -12.29 -1.09 23.81
CA ASP A 53 -11.64 -2.35 24.15
C ASP A 53 -12.01 -3.48 23.16
N ASN A 54 -13.24 -3.51 22.68
CA ASN A 54 -13.73 -4.51 21.73
C ASN A 54 -13.26 -4.25 20.28
N THR A 55 -12.83 -3.05 19.92
CA THR A 55 -12.35 -2.72 18.56
C THR A 55 -10.84 -2.88 18.39
N ILE A 56 -10.08 -2.88 19.49
CA ILE A 56 -8.62 -3.07 19.46
C ILE A 56 -8.22 -4.43 18.85
N PRO A 57 -8.81 -5.58 19.24
CA PRO A 57 -8.49 -6.86 18.62
C PRO A 57 -8.79 -6.88 17.12
N VAL A 58 -9.88 -6.21 16.70
CA VAL A 58 -10.24 -6.08 15.26
C VAL A 58 -9.16 -5.30 14.50
N ALA A 59 -8.72 -4.16 15.02
CA ALA A 59 -7.66 -3.38 14.39
C ALA A 59 -6.33 -4.16 14.30
N LYS A 60 -5.99 -4.97 15.33
CA LYS A 60 -4.83 -5.87 15.32
C LYS A 60 -4.98 -6.98 14.26
N ALA A 61 -6.16 -7.53 14.08
CA ALA A 61 -6.42 -8.52 13.03
C ALA A 61 -6.36 -7.90 11.64
N VAL A 62 -6.93 -6.71 11.45
CA VAL A 62 -6.91 -5.98 10.18
C VAL A 62 -5.48 -5.60 9.78
N THR A 63 -4.67 -5.11 10.70
CA THR A 63 -3.28 -4.73 10.38
C THR A 63 -2.43 -5.91 9.91
N TRP A 64 -2.77 -7.15 10.32
CA TRP A 64 -2.07 -8.35 9.88
C TRP A 64 -2.06 -8.51 8.35
N PHE A 65 -3.14 -8.11 7.65
CA PHE A 65 -3.23 -8.16 6.19
C PHE A 65 -2.19 -7.27 5.49
N GLY A 66 -1.60 -6.29 6.16
CA GLY A 66 -0.50 -5.48 5.66
C GLY A 66 0.89 -6.00 6.06
N SER A 67 0.97 -7.11 6.75
CA SER A 67 2.23 -7.69 7.23
C SER A 67 2.93 -8.51 6.14
N PHE A 68 4.24 -8.69 6.32
CA PHE A 68 5.05 -9.56 5.47
C PHE A 68 4.54 -11.02 5.46
N TRP A 69 4.09 -11.52 6.60
CA TRP A 69 3.56 -12.87 6.72
C TRP A 69 2.26 -13.08 5.95
N ALA A 70 1.38 -12.08 5.93
CA ALA A 70 0.15 -12.14 5.13
C ALA A 70 0.48 -12.22 3.64
N VAL A 71 1.44 -11.42 3.16
CA VAL A 71 1.89 -11.45 1.76
C VAL A 71 2.42 -12.84 1.39
N ILE A 72 3.30 -13.42 2.22
CA ILE A 72 3.84 -14.77 1.97
C ILE A 72 2.70 -15.79 1.95
N PHE A 73 1.83 -15.78 2.96
CA PHE A 73 0.75 -16.75 3.07
C PHE A 73 -0.22 -16.69 1.88
N VAL A 74 -0.67 -15.50 1.51
CA VAL A 74 -1.58 -15.34 0.36
C VAL A 74 -0.88 -15.70 -0.95
N THR A 75 0.39 -15.33 -1.13
CA THR A 75 1.17 -15.72 -2.32
C THR A 75 1.32 -17.23 -2.42
N PHE A 76 1.60 -17.89 -1.31
CA PHE A 76 1.70 -19.36 -1.24
C PHE A 76 0.38 -20.01 -1.68
N LEU A 77 -0.77 -19.55 -1.17
CA LEU A 77 -2.06 -20.03 -1.62
C LEU A 77 -2.29 -19.80 -3.11
N ILE A 78 -1.98 -18.61 -3.63
CA ILE A 78 -2.10 -18.30 -5.06
C ILE A 78 -1.28 -19.28 -5.91
N VAL A 79 -0.02 -19.55 -5.52
CA VAL A 79 0.87 -20.46 -6.26
C VAL A 79 0.35 -21.89 -6.23
N ILE A 80 -0.12 -22.39 -5.09
CA ILE A 80 -0.64 -23.75 -4.96
C ILE A 80 -1.89 -23.94 -5.82
N PHE A 81 -2.86 -23.02 -5.71
CA PHE A 81 -4.13 -23.18 -6.42
C PHE A 81 -4.00 -22.96 -7.93
N ASN A 82 -3.15 -22.06 -8.36
CA ASN A 82 -2.94 -21.79 -9.80
C ASN A 82 -1.82 -22.62 -10.41
N LYS A 83 -1.03 -23.35 -9.62
CA LYS A 83 0.17 -24.11 -10.07
C LYS A 83 1.14 -23.26 -10.89
N ASN A 84 1.16 -21.96 -10.65
CA ASN A 84 1.94 -20.98 -11.40
C ASN A 84 2.99 -20.31 -10.51
N TRP A 85 4.18 -20.90 -10.43
CA TRP A 85 5.29 -20.38 -9.64
C TRP A 85 5.85 -19.04 -10.16
N LYS A 86 5.74 -18.77 -11.49
CA LYS A 86 6.18 -17.49 -12.07
C LYS A 86 5.36 -16.32 -11.54
N LEU A 87 4.05 -16.54 -11.34
CA LEU A 87 3.18 -15.57 -10.72
C LEU A 87 3.63 -15.26 -9.27
N GLY A 88 4.00 -16.31 -8.53
CA GLY A 88 4.55 -16.15 -7.18
C GLY A 88 5.83 -15.31 -7.16
N ILE A 89 6.75 -15.54 -8.10
CA ILE A 89 7.97 -14.72 -8.23
C ILE A 89 7.63 -13.26 -8.48
N ILE A 90 6.71 -12.96 -9.38
CA ILE A 90 6.29 -11.57 -9.66
C ILE A 90 5.75 -10.90 -8.40
N ILE A 91 4.87 -11.58 -7.66
CA ILE A 91 4.27 -11.05 -6.44
C ILE A 91 5.34 -10.81 -5.36
N ILE A 92 6.24 -11.78 -5.14
CA ILE A 92 7.31 -11.64 -4.14
C ILE A 92 8.30 -10.55 -4.54
N THR A 93 8.68 -10.47 -5.81
CA THR A 93 9.57 -9.41 -6.31
C THR A 93 8.99 -8.02 -6.04
N ASN A 94 7.69 -7.82 -6.34
CA ASN A 94 7.00 -6.58 -6.01
C ASN A 94 7.05 -6.25 -4.51
N ALA A 95 6.79 -7.23 -3.64
CA ALA A 95 6.82 -7.06 -2.19
C ALA A 95 8.23 -6.75 -1.67
N VAL A 96 9.26 -7.41 -2.20
CA VAL A 96 10.67 -7.18 -1.83
C VAL A 96 11.10 -5.77 -2.22
N ILE A 97 10.82 -5.34 -3.46
CA ILE A 97 11.17 -3.99 -3.93
C ILE A 97 10.45 -2.94 -3.07
N THR A 98 9.16 -3.14 -2.76
CA THR A 98 8.39 -2.25 -1.88
C THR A 98 9.02 -2.15 -0.50
N SER A 99 9.47 -3.26 0.08
CA SER A 99 10.10 -3.31 1.39
C SER A 99 11.46 -2.59 1.41
N ILE A 100 12.27 -2.78 0.37
CA ILE A 100 13.55 -2.08 0.20
C ILE A 100 13.31 -0.58 0.08
N LEU A 101 12.39 -0.16 -0.77
CA LEU A 101 12.03 1.25 -0.96
C LEU A 101 11.55 1.89 0.34
N ASN A 102 10.69 1.21 1.11
CA ASN A 102 10.25 1.68 2.41
C ASN A 102 11.42 1.88 3.38
N ARG A 103 12.33 0.90 3.45
CA ARG A 103 13.50 0.98 4.33
C ARG A 103 14.42 2.15 3.96
N ILE A 104 14.67 2.36 2.66
CA ILE A 104 15.47 3.49 2.18
C ILE A 104 14.83 4.82 2.59
N LEU A 105 13.53 5.00 2.31
CA LEU A 105 12.82 6.24 2.66
C LEU A 105 12.81 6.49 4.17
N LYS A 106 12.58 5.47 4.98
CA LYS A 106 12.62 5.59 6.45
C LYS A 106 13.98 6.05 6.97
N ASN A 107 15.06 5.50 6.42
CA ASN A 107 16.42 5.86 6.84
C ASN A 107 16.83 7.27 6.39
N ILE A 108 16.28 7.76 5.29
CA ILE A 108 16.54 9.13 4.81
C ILE A 108 15.73 10.15 5.62
N ILE A 109 14.43 9.88 5.86
CA ILE A 109 13.50 10.88 6.41
C ILE A 109 13.51 10.89 7.94
N GLN A 110 13.70 9.75 8.58
CA GLN A 110 13.91 9.57 10.02
C GLN A 110 12.82 10.20 10.92
N ARG A 111 11.58 10.30 10.44
CA ARG A 111 10.47 10.85 11.22
C ARG A 111 10.21 10.01 12.48
N PRO A 112 10.13 10.62 13.69
CA PRO A 112 9.75 9.89 14.88
C PRO A 112 8.30 9.40 14.80
N ARG A 113 8.00 8.33 15.53
CA ARG A 113 6.61 7.84 15.65
C ARG A 113 5.81 8.67 16.63
N PRO A 114 4.46 8.64 16.56
CA PRO A 114 3.61 9.30 17.54
C PRO A 114 4.01 8.93 18.98
N ASN A 115 4.21 9.93 19.84
CA ASN A 115 4.61 9.73 21.23
C ASN A 115 3.43 9.57 22.21
N GLY A 116 2.19 9.55 21.69
CA GLY A 116 0.99 9.42 22.47
C GLY A 116 0.65 7.97 22.84
N PHE A 117 -0.64 7.71 22.96
CA PHE A 117 -1.18 6.41 23.31
C PHE A 117 -0.99 5.41 22.15
N ARG A 118 -0.09 4.45 22.33
CA ARG A 118 0.15 3.35 21.39
C ARG A 118 -0.50 2.07 21.91
N LEU A 119 -1.29 1.42 21.05
CA LEU A 119 -1.96 0.16 21.38
C LEU A 119 -1.13 -1.08 21.04
N ILE A 120 -0.01 -0.89 20.34
CA ILE A 120 1.01 -1.89 20.02
C ILE A 120 2.40 -1.26 20.05
N GLU A 121 3.42 -2.07 20.26
CA GLU A 121 4.80 -1.64 20.13
C GLU A 121 5.28 -1.77 18.69
N GLU A 122 5.97 -0.74 18.22
CA GLU A 122 6.62 -0.71 16.92
C GLU A 122 7.92 0.08 17.02
N SER A 123 8.98 -0.46 16.46
CA SER A 123 10.31 0.15 16.46
C SER A 123 10.61 0.92 15.17
N GLY A 124 11.67 1.73 15.19
CA GLY A 124 12.18 2.48 14.06
C GLY A 124 11.30 3.66 13.65
N TYR A 125 11.58 4.25 12.49
CA TYR A 125 10.97 5.48 12.00
C TYR A 125 9.52 5.28 11.52
N SER A 126 8.72 6.38 11.51
CA SER A 126 7.31 6.31 11.15
C SER A 126 7.06 6.48 9.65
N PHE A 127 7.75 7.38 8.98
CA PHE A 127 7.45 7.80 7.60
C PHE A 127 8.33 7.10 6.54
N PRO A 128 7.74 6.62 5.45
CA PRO A 128 6.31 6.33 5.27
C PRO A 128 5.88 5.01 5.93
N SER A 129 4.57 4.77 6.08
CA SER A 129 4.04 3.55 6.71
C SER A 129 4.31 2.30 5.88
N ALA A 130 5.06 1.33 6.45
CA ALA A 130 5.39 0.07 5.77
C ALA A 130 4.16 -0.77 5.47
N HIS A 131 3.21 -0.91 6.42
CA HIS A 131 1.98 -1.66 6.23
C HIS A 131 1.10 -1.04 5.13
N ALA A 132 1.01 0.29 5.05
CA ALA A 132 0.31 0.99 3.99
C ALA A 132 0.97 0.73 2.62
N MET A 133 2.30 0.82 2.55
CA MET A 133 3.04 0.53 1.32
C MET A 133 2.86 -0.92 0.86
N THR A 134 3.06 -1.88 1.76
CA THR A 134 2.96 -3.30 1.45
C THR A 134 1.55 -3.68 1.01
N SER A 135 0.53 -3.26 1.76
CA SER A 135 -0.87 -3.57 1.40
C SER A 135 -1.25 -2.97 0.05
N PHE A 136 -0.89 -1.72 -0.22
CA PHE A 136 -1.20 -1.09 -1.50
C PHE A 136 -0.48 -1.77 -2.67
N ALA A 137 0.82 -2.01 -2.57
CA ALA A 137 1.59 -2.65 -3.64
C ALA A 137 1.13 -4.09 -3.89
N PHE A 138 0.85 -4.86 -2.83
CA PHE A 138 0.44 -6.24 -2.93
C PHE A 138 -0.99 -6.38 -3.49
N TYR A 139 -1.98 -5.79 -2.80
CA TYR A 139 -3.39 -5.92 -3.23
C TYR A 139 -3.66 -5.16 -4.53
N GLY A 140 -2.97 -4.06 -4.79
CA GLY A 140 -3.03 -3.36 -6.07
C GLY A 140 -2.50 -4.20 -7.23
N LEU A 141 -1.41 -4.97 -7.02
CA LEU A 141 -0.94 -5.94 -8.01
C LEU A 141 -1.96 -7.07 -8.21
N LEU A 142 -2.58 -7.57 -7.14
CA LEU A 142 -3.63 -8.58 -7.27
C LEU A 142 -4.84 -8.07 -8.06
N ILE A 143 -5.27 -6.83 -7.84
CA ILE A 143 -6.32 -6.20 -8.65
C ILE A 143 -5.92 -6.22 -10.13
N PHE A 144 -4.71 -5.80 -10.46
CA PHE A 144 -4.22 -5.83 -11.85
C PHE A 144 -4.25 -7.25 -12.44
N ILE A 145 -3.77 -8.25 -11.70
CA ILE A 145 -3.76 -9.66 -12.13
C ILE A 145 -5.19 -10.15 -12.36
N ILE A 146 -6.13 -9.86 -11.45
CA ILE A 146 -7.53 -10.23 -11.57
C ILE A 146 -8.15 -9.66 -12.86
N TYR A 147 -7.87 -8.40 -13.20
CA TYR A 147 -8.36 -7.81 -14.46
C TYR A 147 -7.79 -8.48 -15.71
N LYS A 148 -6.60 -9.09 -15.63
CA LYS A 148 -6.00 -9.82 -16.75
C LYS A 148 -6.54 -11.25 -16.91
N VAL A 149 -6.84 -11.92 -15.79
CA VAL A 149 -7.17 -13.35 -15.76
C VAL A 149 -8.68 -13.60 -15.75
N VAL A 150 -9.42 -12.84 -14.95
CA VAL A 150 -10.85 -13.04 -14.74
C VAL A 150 -11.61 -12.32 -15.84
N LYS A 151 -12.45 -13.05 -16.60
CA LYS A 151 -13.26 -12.47 -17.70
C LYS A 151 -14.59 -11.88 -17.22
N THR A 152 -15.06 -12.28 -16.05
CA THR A 152 -16.36 -11.92 -15.51
C THR A 152 -16.32 -10.53 -14.86
N LEU A 153 -16.97 -9.54 -15.46
CA LEU A 153 -16.92 -8.13 -15.01
C LEU A 153 -17.36 -7.90 -13.57
N TRP A 154 -18.41 -8.59 -13.11
CA TRP A 154 -18.87 -8.40 -11.73
C TRP A 154 -17.87 -8.92 -10.70
N LEU A 155 -17.17 -10.03 -10.99
CA LEU A 155 -16.09 -10.55 -10.15
C LEU A 155 -14.88 -9.60 -10.11
N GLN A 156 -14.49 -9.03 -11.25
CA GLN A 156 -13.45 -8.00 -11.29
C GLN A 156 -13.79 -6.81 -10.38
N ARG A 157 -15.04 -6.29 -10.52
CA ARG A 157 -15.51 -5.14 -9.71
C ARG A 157 -15.58 -5.48 -8.23
N LEU A 158 -16.18 -6.60 -7.88
CA LEU A 158 -16.31 -7.05 -6.49
C LEU A 158 -14.92 -7.24 -5.84
N SER A 159 -14.01 -7.95 -6.52
CA SER A 159 -12.64 -8.13 -6.03
C SER A 159 -11.92 -6.80 -5.86
N THR A 160 -12.08 -5.87 -6.79
CA THR A 160 -11.48 -4.53 -6.68
C THR A 160 -11.99 -3.79 -5.45
N ILE A 161 -13.30 -3.81 -5.21
CA ILE A 161 -13.90 -3.17 -4.03
C ILE A 161 -13.34 -3.81 -2.75
N ILE A 162 -13.36 -5.14 -2.65
CA ILE A 162 -12.88 -5.85 -1.45
C ILE A 162 -11.40 -5.55 -1.18
N LEU A 163 -10.54 -5.68 -2.20
CA LEU A 163 -9.10 -5.46 -2.05
C LEU A 163 -8.79 -3.99 -1.75
N SER A 164 -9.53 -3.04 -2.34
CA SER A 164 -9.38 -1.62 -2.01
C SER A 164 -9.81 -1.32 -0.57
N LEU A 165 -10.87 -1.94 -0.09
CA LEU A 165 -11.28 -1.82 1.32
C LEU A 165 -10.23 -2.39 2.26
N ILE A 166 -9.58 -3.51 1.92
CA ILE A 166 -8.47 -4.06 2.70
C ILE A 166 -7.31 -3.06 2.76
N ILE A 167 -6.91 -2.47 1.63
CA ILE A 167 -5.84 -1.46 1.58
C ILE A 167 -6.14 -0.30 2.53
N ILE A 168 -7.34 0.29 2.41
CA ILE A 168 -7.76 1.42 3.24
C ILE A 168 -7.81 1.03 4.72
N SER A 169 -8.41 -0.12 5.03
CA SER A 169 -8.56 -0.60 6.41
C SER A 169 -7.19 -0.88 7.07
N VAL A 170 -6.24 -1.45 6.33
CA VAL A 170 -4.87 -1.67 6.83
C VAL A 170 -4.21 -0.33 7.17
N GLY A 171 -4.27 0.66 6.27
CA GLY A 171 -3.68 1.97 6.56
C GLY A 171 -4.35 2.66 7.75
N MET A 172 -5.67 2.65 7.81
CA MET A 172 -6.42 3.23 8.93
C MET A 172 -6.14 2.51 10.26
N SER A 173 -5.94 1.18 10.25
CA SER A 173 -5.57 0.42 11.45
C SER A 173 -4.24 0.90 12.06
N ARG A 174 -3.29 1.40 11.24
CA ARG A 174 -2.00 1.91 11.74
C ARG A 174 -2.17 3.23 12.50
N VAL A 175 -3.07 4.09 12.04
CA VAL A 175 -3.44 5.33 12.72
C VAL A 175 -4.23 5.01 14.00
N PHE A 176 -5.20 4.09 13.91
CA PHE A 176 -5.99 3.60 15.05
C PHE A 176 -5.09 3.03 16.16
N LEU A 177 -4.09 2.24 15.81
CA LEU A 177 -3.15 1.61 16.75
C LEU A 177 -2.12 2.61 17.32
N GLY A 178 -2.13 3.88 16.88
CA GLY A 178 -1.28 4.94 17.38
C GLY A 178 0.20 4.83 17.00
N VAL A 179 0.52 4.04 15.96
CA VAL A 179 1.91 3.78 15.56
C VAL A 179 2.36 4.55 14.33
N HIS A 180 1.42 5.15 13.59
CA HIS A 180 1.67 5.98 12.43
C HIS A 180 0.75 7.19 12.40
N TYR A 181 1.23 8.27 11.81
CA TYR A 181 0.43 9.42 11.45
C TYR A 181 -0.38 9.16 10.17
N THR A 182 -1.47 9.88 9.99
CA THR A 182 -2.28 9.81 8.74
C THR A 182 -1.45 10.16 7.52
N SER A 183 -0.59 11.16 7.63
CA SER A 183 0.34 11.56 6.58
C SER A 183 1.36 10.46 6.21
N ASP A 184 1.81 9.61 7.16
CA ASP A 184 2.66 8.46 6.87
C ASP A 184 1.95 7.43 5.97
N VAL A 185 0.65 7.23 6.24
CA VAL A 185 -0.20 6.29 5.48
C VAL A 185 -0.43 6.82 4.06
N LEU A 186 -0.80 8.10 3.93
CA LEU A 186 -1.01 8.75 2.64
C LEU A 186 0.26 8.74 1.79
N ALA A 187 1.40 9.09 2.38
CA ALA A 187 2.71 9.03 1.72
C ALA A 187 3.03 7.60 1.26
N GLY A 188 2.73 6.60 2.10
CA GLY A 188 2.89 5.19 1.76
C GLY A 188 2.06 4.80 0.52
N TYR A 189 0.81 5.25 0.42
CA TYR A 189 -0.04 5.00 -0.74
C TYR A 189 0.47 5.68 -2.01
N LEU A 190 0.91 6.94 -1.94
CA LEU A 190 1.44 7.69 -3.08
C LEU A 190 2.70 7.02 -3.66
N VAL A 191 3.64 6.65 -2.79
CA VAL A 191 4.86 5.94 -3.20
C VAL A 191 4.54 4.59 -3.80
N SER A 192 3.62 3.83 -3.18
CA SER A 192 3.26 2.50 -3.66
C SER A 192 2.50 2.53 -4.97
N LEU A 193 1.63 3.52 -5.20
CA LEU A 193 0.96 3.69 -6.49
C LEU A 193 1.97 3.99 -7.59
N THR A 194 2.92 4.88 -7.34
CA THR A 194 4.01 5.19 -8.29
C THR A 194 4.85 3.94 -8.59
N HIS A 195 5.30 3.25 -7.53
CA HIS A 195 6.04 1.98 -7.67
C HIS A 195 5.25 0.95 -8.48
N LEU A 196 3.99 0.74 -8.16
CA LEU A 196 3.14 -0.26 -8.82
C LEU A 196 2.95 0.04 -10.31
N ILE A 197 2.72 1.30 -10.68
CA ILE A 197 2.62 1.71 -12.09
C ILE A 197 3.91 1.41 -12.85
N ILE A 198 5.07 1.75 -12.26
CA ILE A 198 6.38 1.47 -12.85
C ILE A 198 6.58 -0.04 -12.97
N PHE A 199 6.33 -0.79 -11.90
CA PHE A 199 6.50 -2.23 -11.85
C PHE A 199 5.64 -2.95 -12.89
N ILE A 200 4.35 -2.61 -12.98
CA ILE A 200 3.44 -3.17 -13.99
C ILE A 200 3.91 -2.81 -15.40
N SER A 201 4.34 -1.57 -15.63
CA SER A 201 4.81 -1.14 -16.94
C SER A 201 6.08 -1.88 -17.37
N LEU A 202 6.97 -2.20 -16.43
CA LEU A 202 8.17 -3.01 -16.69
C LEU A 202 7.81 -4.46 -17.02
N ILE A 203 6.90 -5.07 -16.25
CA ILE A 203 6.44 -6.43 -16.51
C ILE A 203 5.77 -6.53 -17.88
N GLU A 204 4.87 -5.60 -18.22
CA GLU A 204 4.20 -5.58 -19.52
C GLU A 204 5.21 -5.42 -20.69
N LYS A 205 6.32 -4.71 -20.47
CA LYS A 205 7.38 -4.55 -21.47
C LYS A 205 8.30 -5.77 -21.60
N LEU A 206 8.56 -6.46 -20.49
CA LEU A 206 9.47 -7.62 -20.46
C LEU A 206 8.81 -8.92 -20.95
N GLY A 207 7.49 -8.97 -20.97
CA GLY A 207 6.80 -10.21 -21.27
C GLY A 207 5.52 -10.06 -22.07
N ASP A 208 5.60 -10.34 -23.38
CA ASP A 208 4.46 -10.90 -24.10
C ASP A 208 4.06 -12.30 -23.56
N ASN A 209 4.80 -12.81 -22.57
CA ASN A 209 4.73 -14.15 -22.01
C ASN A 209 4.57 -14.21 -20.49
N ILE A 210 3.90 -13.26 -19.85
CA ILE A 210 3.50 -13.50 -18.46
C ILE A 210 2.36 -14.53 -18.52
N PRO A 211 2.58 -15.75 -18.01
CA PRO A 211 1.53 -16.75 -17.97
C PRO A 211 0.51 -16.32 -16.93
N TYR A 212 -0.57 -15.74 -17.41
CA TYR A 212 -1.77 -15.53 -16.61
C TYR A 212 -2.59 -16.82 -16.60
#